data_aa3dc526942b89b32c26b19724692ed2
#
_entry.id   aa3dc526942b89b32c26b19724692ed2
#
_cell.length_a   1.000
_cell.length_b   1.000
_cell.length_c   1.000
_cell.angle_alpha   90.00
_cell.angle_beta   90.00
_cell.angle_gamma   90.00
#
_symmetry.space_group_name_H-M   'P 1'
#
loop_
_entity.id
_entity.type
_entity.pdbx_description
1 polymer ?
#
loop_
_entity_poly.entity_id
_entity_poly.type
_entity_poly.pdbx_seq_one_letter_code
_entity_poly.pdbx_strand_id
1 'polypeptide(L)'
;MKRIFAMLLSLLMTAALLTACGGQAGLQDGYYTAQMSQFSHGWKEYITILVKGGSIVSVEYNAENASGFIKSWDNAYMQNMLHSNGTYPNEYTRYYAGQLLEGQGEGTIDAISGASSSHGTFQLLAQAVLEQARKGDSSIVTVEASH
;
A
#
# COMPACT_ATOMS: atom_id res chain seq x y z
N MET A 1 44.23 35.97 -14.25
CA MET A 1 44.10 34.50 -14.38
C MET A 1 43.78 33.83 -13.04
N LYS A 2 44.45 34.10 -11.91
CA LYS A 2 44.14 33.44 -10.62
C LYS A 2 42.73 33.71 -10.06
N ARG A 3 42.12 34.89 -10.30
CA ARG A 3 40.79 35.24 -9.83
C ARG A 3 39.65 34.57 -10.66
N ILE A 4 39.89 34.33 -11.94
CA ILE A 4 38.92 33.64 -12.82
C ILE A 4 38.91 32.15 -12.50
N PHE A 5 40.03 31.56 -12.13
CA PHE A 5 40.14 30.16 -11.73
C PHE A 5 39.43 29.89 -10.40
N ALA A 6 39.49 30.84 -9.45
CA ALA A 6 38.79 30.73 -8.18
C ALA A 6 37.27 30.84 -8.33
N MET A 7 36.78 31.68 -9.25
CA MET A 7 35.31 31.80 -9.54
C MET A 7 34.78 30.56 -10.27
N LEU A 8 35.52 29.96 -11.18
CA LEU A 8 35.16 28.72 -11.85
C LEU A 8 35.11 27.51 -10.89
N LEU A 9 36.07 27.46 -9.94
CA LEU A 9 36.12 26.39 -8.93
C LEU A 9 34.96 26.51 -7.91
N SER A 10 34.52 27.73 -7.55
CA SER A 10 33.38 27.95 -6.66
C SER A 10 32.05 27.63 -7.33
N LEU A 11 31.93 27.88 -8.64
CA LEU A 11 30.72 27.53 -9.41
C LEU A 11 30.59 26.02 -9.61
N LEU A 12 31.70 25.29 -9.73
CA LEU A 12 31.69 23.82 -9.85
C LEU A 12 31.31 23.16 -8.50
N MET A 13 31.68 23.77 -7.36
CA MET A 13 31.31 23.23 -6.03
C MET A 13 29.84 23.44 -5.67
N THR A 14 29.21 24.49 -6.17
CA THR A 14 27.77 24.74 -5.95
C THR A 14 26.88 23.84 -6.79
N ALA A 15 27.35 23.35 -7.94
CA ALA A 15 26.61 22.42 -8.78
C ALA A 15 26.61 20.97 -8.23
N ALA A 16 27.58 20.61 -7.38
CA ALA A 16 27.69 19.27 -6.80
C ALA A 16 26.81 19.03 -5.57
N LEU A 17 26.16 20.06 -5.01
CA LEU A 17 25.31 19.95 -3.83
C LEU A 17 23.82 19.69 -4.15
N LEU A 18 23.44 19.63 -5.41
CA LEU A 18 22.04 19.42 -5.84
C LEU A 18 21.67 17.97 -6.18
N THR A 19 22.58 17.01 -6.01
CA THR A 19 22.32 15.59 -6.35
C THR A 19 22.31 14.64 -5.15
N ALA A 20 22.20 15.13 -3.93
CA ALA A 20 22.16 14.29 -2.72
C ALA A 20 20.81 14.34 -1.99
N CYS A 21 19.68 14.37 -2.74
CA CYS A 21 18.36 14.02 -2.20
C CYS A 21 17.86 12.76 -2.90
N GLY A 22 18.50 11.62 -2.59
CA GLY A 22 17.91 10.31 -2.78
C GLY A 22 16.89 10.01 -1.69
N GLY A 23 16.02 10.98 -1.36
CA GLY A 23 14.83 10.75 -0.59
C GLY A 23 13.86 9.92 -1.44
N GLN A 24 13.23 8.89 -0.88
CA GLN A 24 12.10 8.26 -1.54
C GLN A 24 11.14 9.36 -1.98
N ALA A 25 10.74 9.35 -3.26
CA ALA A 25 9.75 10.29 -3.75
C ALA A 25 8.52 10.20 -2.84
N GLY A 26 8.04 11.34 -2.34
CA GLY A 26 6.83 11.39 -1.54
C GLY A 26 5.63 10.83 -2.30
N LEU A 27 4.58 10.49 -1.56
CA LEU A 27 3.34 10.03 -2.19
C LEU A 27 2.72 11.16 -3.00
N GLN A 28 2.27 10.85 -4.21
CA GLN A 28 1.57 11.80 -5.08
C GLN A 28 0.06 11.72 -4.84
N ASP A 29 -0.64 12.84 -4.93
CA ASP A 29 -2.09 12.92 -4.74
C ASP A 29 -2.82 12.09 -5.79
N GLY A 30 -3.80 11.30 -5.36
CA GLY A 30 -4.60 10.46 -6.24
C GLY A 30 -5.19 9.23 -5.55
N TYR A 31 -5.99 8.48 -6.32
CA TYR A 31 -6.46 7.14 -5.95
C TYR A 31 -5.54 6.10 -6.57
N TYR A 32 -5.11 5.12 -5.77
CA TYR A 32 -4.26 4.04 -6.22
C TYR A 32 -4.83 2.71 -5.76
N THR A 33 -4.84 1.72 -6.64
CA THR A 33 -5.42 0.40 -6.37
C THR A 33 -4.44 -0.71 -6.75
N ALA A 34 -4.28 -1.66 -5.84
CA ALA A 34 -3.62 -2.93 -6.09
C ALA A 34 -4.60 -4.08 -5.85
N GLN A 35 -4.55 -5.11 -6.67
CA GLN A 35 -5.39 -6.30 -6.53
C GLN A 35 -4.59 -7.56 -6.78
N MET A 36 -5.02 -8.67 -6.19
CA MET A 36 -4.44 -9.97 -6.50
C MET A 36 -4.78 -10.40 -7.92
N SER A 37 -3.90 -11.14 -8.58
CA SER A 37 -4.14 -11.70 -9.92
C SER A 37 -5.15 -12.82 -9.91
N GLN A 38 -5.22 -13.60 -8.82
CA GLN A 38 -6.00 -14.82 -8.69
C GLN A 38 -7.02 -14.75 -7.55
N PHE A 39 -8.11 -15.50 -7.70
CA PHE A 39 -9.02 -15.77 -6.61
C PHE A 39 -8.45 -16.83 -5.68
N SER A 40 -8.52 -16.60 -4.37
CA SER A 40 -8.22 -17.58 -3.34
C SER A 40 -9.49 -17.90 -2.58
N HIS A 41 -9.89 -19.17 -2.53
CA HIS A 41 -11.14 -19.63 -1.89
C HIS A 41 -12.39 -18.85 -2.34
N GLY A 42 -12.42 -18.47 -3.63
CA GLY A 42 -13.53 -17.72 -4.23
C GLY A 42 -13.46 -16.20 -4.04
N TRP A 43 -12.43 -15.67 -3.41
CA TRP A 43 -12.24 -14.24 -3.11
C TRP A 43 -10.95 -13.71 -3.73
N LYS A 44 -11.00 -12.51 -4.29
CA LYS A 44 -9.86 -11.76 -4.81
C LYS A 44 -9.66 -10.52 -3.95
N GLU A 45 -8.55 -10.46 -3.24
CA GLU A 45 -8.23 -9.35 -2.34
C GLU A 45 -7.70 -8.14 -3.11
N TYR A 46 -8.06 -6.95 -2.62
CA TYR A 46 -7.62 -5.68 -3.17
C TYR A 46 -7.40 -4.64 -2.06
N ILE A 47 -6.61 -3.64 -2.38
CA ILE A 47 -6.42 -2.45 -1.57
C ILE A 47 -6.57 -1.20 -2.46
N THR A 48 -7.25 -0.19 -1.94
CA THR A 48 -7.29 1.15 -2.54
C THR A 48 -6.89 2.18 -1.50
N ILE A 49 -5.99 3.07 -1.85
CA ILE A 49 -5.64 4.22 -1.01
C ILE A 49 -5.98 5.52 -1.71
N LEU A 50 -6.35 6.53 -0.91
CA LEU A 50 -6.44 7.91 -1.34
C LEU A 50 -5.29 8.69 -0.71
N VAL A 51 -4.48 9.33 -1.55
CA VAL A 51 -3.43 10.25 -1.13
C VAL A 51 -3.90 11.67 -1.40
N LYS A 52 -3.74 12.57 -0.43
CA LYS A 52 -4.06 13.99 -0.55
C LYS A 52 -3.06 14.82 0.26
N GLY A 53 -2.46 15.82 -0.39
CA GLY A 53 -1.41 16.63 0.22
C GLY A 53 -0.17 15.81 0.60
N GLY A 54 0.15 14.75 -0.19
CA GLY A 54 1.27 13.86 0.06
C GLY A 54 1.08 12.87 1.22
N SER A 55 -0.12 12.80 1.81
CA SER A 55 -0.44 11.90 2.93
C SER A 55 -1.59 10.96 2.57
N ILE A 56 -1.56 9.73 3.09
CA ILE A 56 -2.66 8.79 2.97
C ILE A 56 -3.81 9.28 3.85
N VAL A 57 -4.98 9.53 3.26
CA VAL A 57 -6.17 10.02 3.98
C VAL A 57 -7.28 8.97 4.06
N SER A 58 -7.20 7.90 3.26
CA SER A 58 -8.14 6.78 3.31
C SER A 58 -7.46 5.50 2.81
N VAL A 59 -7.81 4.38 3.42
CA VAL A 59 -7.42 3.03 3.01
C VAL A 59 -8.65 2.14 3.02
N GLU A 60 -8.94 1.48 1.91
CA GLU A 60 -9.91 0.38 1.83
C GLU A 60 -9.14 -0.90 1.47
N TYR A 61 -9.24 -1.89 2.33
CA TYR A 61 -8.77 -3.25 2.08
C TYR A 61 -9.92 -4.22 2.22
N ASN A 62 -10.17 -5.02 1.20
CA ASN A 62 -11.26 -5.98 1.19
C ASN A 62 -11.00 -7.10 0.17
N ALA A 63 -12.01 -7.93 -0.07
CA ALA A 63 -12.01 -8.91 -1.14
C ALA A 63 -13.38 -8.96 -1.81
N GLU A 64 -13.39 -9.27 -3.09
CA GLU A 64 -14.60 -9.49 -3.88
C GLU A 64 -14.63 -10.89 -4.49
N ASN A 65 -15.82 -11.44 -4.67
CA ASN A 65 -16.00 -12.67 -5.44
C ASN A 65 -16.16 -12.36 -6.94
N ALA A 66 -16.29 -13.40 -7.76
CA ALA A 66 -16.42 -13.26 -9.22
C ALA A 66 -17.66 -12.45 -9.67
N SER A 67 -18.67 -12.26 -8.82
CA SER A 67 -19.84 -11.43 -9.10
C SER A 67 -19.72 -10.00 -8.55
N GLY A 68 -18.57 -9.65 -7.94
CA GLY A 68 -18.33 -8.34 -7.33
C GLY A 68 -18.93 -8.17 -5.93
N PHE A 69 -19.42 -9.25 -5.31
CA PHE A 69 -19.92 -9.20 -3.93
C PHE A 69 -18.74 -9.11 -2.95
N ILE A 70 -18.83 -8.21 -1.98
CA ILE A 70 -17.76 -7.86 -1.04
C ILE A 70 -17.74 -8.84 0.13
N LYS A 71 -16.57 -9.40 0.44
CA LYS A 71 -16.37 -10.41 1.48
C LYS A 71 -16.82 -9.96 2.87
N SER A 72 -16.53 -8.73 3.24
CA SER A 72 -16.93 -8.16 4.53
C SER A 72 -18.44 -7.87 4.67
N TRP A 73 -19.22 -8.12 3.62
CA TRP A 73 -20.70 -8.05 3.63
C TRP A 73 -21.34 -9.42 3.74
N ASP A 74 -20.57 -10.50 3.60
CA ASP A 74 -21.04 -11.88 3.71
C ASP A 74 -21.17 -12.28 5.19
N ASN A 75 -22.37 -12.09 5.75
CA ASN A 75 -22.63 -12.40 7.14
C ASN A 75 -22.46 -13.90 7.47
N ALA A 76 -22.80 -14.79 6.55
CA ALA A 76 -22.64 -16.22 6.76
C ALA A 76 -21.15 -16.60 6.80
N TYR A 77 -20.36 -16.06 5.87
CA TYR A 77 -18.91 -16.24 5.87
C TYR A 77 -18.26 -15.68 7.16
N MET A 78 -18.66 -14.47 7.58
CA MET A 78 -18.14 -13.85 8.81
C MET A 78 -18.41 -14.69 10.06
N GLN A 79 -19.64 -15.20 10.22
CA GLN A 79 -19.99 -16.05 11.37
C GLN A 79 -19.22 -17.36 11.37
N ASN A 80 -19.09 -18.01 10.20
CA ASN A 80 -18.33 -19.25 10.07
C ASN A 80 -16.84 -19.03 10.38
N MET A 81 -16.25 -17.95 9.88
CA MET A 81 -14.85 -17.63 10.12
C MET A 81 -14.60 -17.24 11.60
N LEU A 82 -15.50 -16.46 12.20
CA LEU A 82 -15.39 -16.12 13.63
C LEU A 82 -15.39 -17.39 14.49
N HIS A 83 -16.28 -18.34 14.19
CA HIS A 83 -16.38 -19.60 14.91
C HIS A 83 -15.15 -20.49 14.76
N SER A 84 -14.56 -20.56 13.55
CA SER A 84 -13.43 -21.44 13.26
C SER A 84 -12.06 -20.82 13.53
N ASN A 85 -11.92 -19.52 13.35
CA ASN A 85 -10.63 -18.81 13.34
C ASN A 85 -10.51 -17.74 14.43
N GLY A 86 -11.60 -17.40 15.10
CA GLY A 86 -11.64 -16.37 16.15
C GLY A 86 -11.57 -14.92 15.63
N THR A 87 -11.61 -14.72 14.31
CA THR A 87 -11.68 -13.42 13.65
C THR A 87 -12.55 -13.50 12.38
N TYR A 88 -12.84 -12.37 11.77
CA TYR A 88 -13.72 -12.29 10.59
C TYR A 88 -13.35 -11.13 9.66
N PRO A 89 -13.78 -11.14 8.38
CA PRO A 89 -13.35 -10.17 7.38
C PRO A 89 -13.48 -8.71 7.81
N ASN A 90 -14.61 -8.32 8.37
CA ASN A 90 -14.85 -6.92 8.77
C ASN A 90 -13.93 -6.45 9.92
N GLU A 91 -13.41 -7.36 10.73
CA GLU A 91 -12.43 -7.06 11.77
C GLU A 91 -11.03 -6.88 11.18
N TYR A 92 -10.48 -7.93 10.55
CA TYR A 92 -9.09 -7.88 10.11
C TYR A 92 -8.84 -6.91 8.95
N THR A 93 -9.81 -6.71 8.04
CA THR A 93 -9.63 -5.76 6.94
C THR A 93 -9.51 -4.33 7.45
N ARG A 94 -10.31 -3.95 8.44
CA ARG A 94 -10.26 -2.62 9.07
C ARG A 94 -9.02 -2.45 9.92
N TYR A 95 -8.62 -3.49 10.63
CA TYR A 95 -7.42 -3.47 11.46
C TYR A 95 -6.16 -3.22 10.61
N TYR A 96 -5.98 -3.96 9.52
CA TYR A 96 -4.82 -3.77 8.63
C TYR A 96 -4.87 -2.42 7.91
N ALA A 97 -6.03 -2.03 7.40
CA ALA A 97 -6.21 -0.72 6.77
C ALA A 97 -5.90 0.44 7.74
N GLY A 98 -6.33 0.31 9.00
CA GLY A 98 -6.04 1.29 10.06
C GLY A 98 -4.56 1.45 10.33
N GLN A 99 -3.81 0.36 10.46
CA GLN A 99 -2.36 0.41 10.67
C GLN A 99 -1.62 1.06 9.51
N LEU A 100 -2.02 0.76 8.26
CA LEU A 100 -1.43 1.41 7.08
C LEU A 100 -1.71 2.92 7.06
N LEU A 101 -2.92 3.31 7.41
CA LEU A 101 -3.33 4.72 7.50
C LEU A 101 -2.55 5.45 8.60
N GLU A 102 -2.47 4.89 9.80
CA GLU A 102 -1.75 5.46 10.94
C GLU A 102 -0.24 5.55 10.68
N GLY A 103 0.35 4.49 10.12
CA GLY A 103 1.77 4.43 9.78
C GLY A 103 2.14 5.20 8.52
N GLN A 104 1.17 5.72 7.76
CA GLN A 104 1.41 6.45 6.49
C GLN A 104 2.25 5.65 5.49
N GLY A 105 2.10 4.33 5.49
CA GLY A 105 2.86 3.42 4.65
C GLY A 105 4.24 3.05 5.19
N GLU A 106 4.56 3.44 6.39
CA GLU A 106 5.81 3.08 7.08
C GLU A 106 5.52 2.17 8.28
N GLY A 107 6.57 1.48 8.74
CA GLY A 107 6.48 0.58 9.88
C GLY A 107 6.01 -0.84 9.52
N THR A 108 5.80 -1.63 10.56
CA THR A 108 5.30 -3.01 10.44
C THR A 108 3.80 -3.04 10.67
N ILE A 109 3.11 -3.91 9.93
CA ILE A 109 1.69 -4.21 10.11
C ILE A 109 1.60 -5.48 10.96
N ASP A 110 0.97 -5.40 12.10
CA ASP A 110 0.81 -6.55 12.99
C ASP A 110 -0.28 -7.51 12.49
N ALA A 111 -0.02 -8.80 12.61
CA ALA A 111 -0.97 -9.82 12.21
C ALA A 111 -2.05 -10.06 13.27
N ILE A 112 -3.30 -10.26 12.83
CA ILE A 112 -4.36 -10.82 13.68
C ILE A 112 -4.30 -12.34 13.62
N SER A 113 -4.37 -13.00 14.77
CA SER A 113 -4.50 -14.44 14.86
C SER A 113 -5.76 -14.93 14.12
N GLY A 114 -5.62 -15.99 13.32
CA GLY A 114 -6.70 -16.48 12.47
C GLY A 114 -6.86 -15.80 11.10
N ALA A 115 -6.10 -14.72 10.82
CA ALA A 115 -6.10 -14.02 9.53
C ALA A 115 -4.70 -13.89 8.91
N SER A 116 -3.78 -14.82 9.19
CA SER A 116 -2.38 -14.76 8.75
C SER A 116 -2.22 -14.78 7.22
N SER A 117 -3.07 -15.51 6.51
CA SER A 117 -3.07 -15.53 5.04
C SER A 117 -3.41 -14.15 4.47
N SER A 118 -4.49 -13.54 4.96
CA SER A 118 -4.88 -12.18 4.54
C SER A 118 -3.86 -11.11 4.97
N HIS A 119 -3.14 -11.33 6.09
CA HIS A 119 -2.03 -10.46 6.47
C HIS A 119 -0.90 -10.48 5.44
N GLY A 120 -0.46 -11.66 4.99
CA GLY A 120 0.56 -11.78 3.96
C GLY A 120 0.13 -11.13 2.63
N THR A 121 -1.11 -11.37 2.19
CA THR A 121 -1.68 -10.72 1.00
C THR A 121 -1.75 -9.21 1.16
N PHE A 122 -2.20 -8.73 2.33
CA PHE A 122 -2.25 -7.30 2.63
C PHE A 122 -0.89 -6.61 2.48
N GLN A 123 0.18 -7.22 3.02
CA GLN A 123 1.54 -6.67 2.91
C GLN A 123 1.99 -6.53 1.45
N LEU A 124 1.74 -7.56 0.61
CA LEU A 124 2.06 -7.51 -0.82
C LEU A 124 1.30 -6.40 -1.55
N LEU A 125 0.01 -6.30 -1.30
CA LEU A 125 -0.85 -5.28 -1.89
C LEU A 125 -0.49 -3.87 -1.40
N ALA A 126 -0.20 -3.70 -0.10
CA ALA A 126 0.21 -2.42 0.47
C ALA A 126 1.52 -1.92 -0.15
N GLN A 127 2.51 -2.80 -0.31
CA GLN A 127 3.76 -2.45 -0.98
C GLN A 127 3.51 -1.99 -2.43
N ALA A 128 2.71 -2.73 -3.18
CA ALA A 128 2.43 -2.42 -4.58
C ALA A 128 1.69 -1.08 -4.74
N VAL A 129 0.65 -0.83 -3.93
CA VAL A 129 -0.13 0.41 -4.03
C VAL A 129 0.67 1.64 -3.59
N LEU A 130 1.55 1.51 -2.59
CA LEU A 130 2.46 2.59 -2.18
C LEU A 130 3.49 2.90 -3.26
N GLU A 131 3.99 1.90 -3.97
CA GLU A 131 4.89 2.11 -5.10
C GLU A 131 4.19 2.86 -6.25
N GLN A 132 2.93 2.51 -6.57
CA GLN A 132 2.12 3.25 -7.53
C GLN A 132 1.93 4.71 -7.10
N ALA A 133 1.62 4.93 -5.83
CA ALA A 133 1.46 6.28 -5.28
C ALA A 133 2.74 7.12 -5.33
N ARG A 134 3.91 6.52 -5.14
CA ARG A 134 5.20 7.23 -5.30
C ARG A 134 5.48 7.59 -6.75
N LYS A 135 5.05 6.76 -7.70
CA LYS A 135 5.18 7.01 -9.15
C LYS A 135 4.11 7.95 -9.70
N GLY A 136 3.02 8.16 -8.97
CA GLY A 136 1.84 8.88 -9.47
C GLY A 136 1.07 8.10 -10.56
N ASP A 137 1.24 6.78 -10.60
CA ASP A 137 0.59 5.91 -11.58
C ASP A 137 -0.72 5.37 -11.01
N SER A 138 -1.84 5.91 -11.46
CA SER A 138 -3.19 5.54 -11.04
C SER A 138 -3.76 4.29 -11.73
N SER A 139 -2.98 3.61 -12.58
CA SER A 139 -3.39 2.32 -13.14
C SER A 139 -3.51 1.27 -12.04
N ILE A 140 -4.47 0.35 -12.18
CA ILE A 140 -4.63 -0.76 -11.23
C ILE A 140 -3.45 -1.72 -11.41
N VAL A 141 -2.68 -1.93 -10.35
CA VAL A 141 -1.60 -2.91 -10.35
C VAL A 141 -2.12 -4.28 -9.90
N THR A 142 -1.73 -5.31 -10.65
CA THR A 142 -2.05 -6.71 -10.33
C THR A 142 -0.84 -7.38 -9.71
N VAL A 143 -1.03 -8.04 -8.58
CA VAL A 143 0.01 -8.68 -7.76
C VAL A 143 -0.17 -10.19 -7.80
N GLU A 144 0.91 -10.92 -8.08
CA GLU A 144 0.95 -12.37 -8.00
C GLU A 144 1.16 -12.83 -6.54
N ALA A 145 0.55 -13.95 -6.17
CA ALA A 145 0.84 -14.57 -4.88
C ALA A 145 2.29 -15.08 -4.87
N SER A 146 3.03 -14.78 -3.82
CA SER A 146 4.35 -15.41 -3.61
C SER A 146 4.12 -16.89 -3.23
N HIS A 147 4.67 -17.79 -4.04
CA HIS A 147 4.68 -19.24 -3.76
C HIS A 147 5.79 -19.60 -2.79
#